data_25247e2b556ff3915ad30191e56d5c60
#
_entry.id   25247e2b556ff3915ad30191e56d5c60
#
_cell.length_a   1.000
_cell.length_b   1.000
_cell.length_c   1.000
_cell.angle_alpha   90.00
_cell.angle_beta   90.00
_cell.angle_gamma   90.00
#
_symmetry.space_group_name_H-M   'P 1'
#
loop_
_entity.id
_entity.type
_entity.pdbx_description
1 polymer ?
#
loop_
_entity_poly.entity_id
_entity_poly.type
_entity_poly.pdbx_seq_one_letter_code
_entity_poly.pdbx_strand_id
1 'polypeptide(L)'
;MRLKDCHNFYDFRKLAKQKLPSPIFHYIDGAADDEITYARNSSAFNDVDLVPNVLRGVENVDLSTTIFGKKLDLPFYCSPTALQRLFHYEGERAVGKAAQKFNTMFGVSALATVSVEEISSLIDTPKMFQFYFHKDRGLNDSC
;
A
#
# COMPACT_ATOMS: atom_id res chain seq x y z
N MET A 1 21.99 7.75 -3.76
CA MET A 1 21.09 6.90 -4.57
C MET A 1 20.00 7.77 -5.18
N ARG A 2 19.61 7.55 -6.42
CA ARG A 2 18.54 8.28 -7.12
C ARG A 2 17.36 7.32 -7.31
N LEU A 3 16.16 7.86 -7.49
CA LEU A 3 14.93 7.06 -7.68
C LEU A 3 15.07 6.02 -8.81
N LYS A 4 15.70 6.40 -9.91
CA LYS A 4 15.93 5.50 -11.06
C LYS A 4 16.87 4.31 -10.78
N ASP A 5 17.60 4.36 -9.68
CA ASP A 5 18.54 3.33 -9.25
C ASP A 5 17.88 2.35 -8.25
N CYS A 6 16.57 2.51 -7.95
CA CYS A 6 15.81 1.67 -7.04
C CYS A 6 15.09 0.58 -7.85
N HIS A 7 15.38 -0.69 -7.56
CA HIS A 7 14.83 -1.86 -8.26
C HIS A 7 13.98 -2.76 -7.37
N ASN A 8 14.03 -2.57 -6.06
CA ASN A 8 13.30 -3.37 -5.08
C ASN A 8 12.97 -2.52 -3.83
N PHE A 9 12.19 -3.12 -2.92
CA PHE A 9 11.79 -2.46 -1.67
C PHE A 9 12.99 -1.96 -0.84
N TYR A 10 14.06 -2.72 -0.74
CA TYR A 10 15.23 -2.34 0.07
C TYR A 10 15.95 -1.12 -0.48
N ASP A 11 15.98 -0.95 -1.80
CA ASP A 11 16.54 0.25 -2.44
C ASP A 11 15.70 1.48 -2.12
N PHE A 12 14.37 1.38 -2.22
CA PHE A 12 13.45 2.46 -1.83
C PHE A 12 13.59 2.81 -0.35
N ARG A 13 13.64 1.81 0.54
CA ARG A 13 13.86 2.01 1.98
C ARG A 13 15.17 2.74 2.25
N LYS A 14 16.25 2.36 1.59
CA LYS A 14 17.57 3.01 1.70
C LYS A 14 17.51 4.45 1.19
N LEU A 15 16.83 4.69 0.08
CA LEU A 15 16.64 6.05 -0.44
C LEU A 15 15.80 6.90 0.51
N ALA A 16 14.71 6.37 1.06
CA ALA A 16 13.87 7.05 2.04
C ALA A 16 14.69 7.45 3.29
N LYS A 17 15.52 6.56 3.81
CA LYS A 17 16.43 6.84 4.92
C LYS A 17 17.38 8.01 4.66
N GLN A 18 17.80 8.19 3.40
CA GLN A 18 18.69 9.31 3.00
C GLN A 18 17.93 10.64 2.81
N LYS A 19 16.63 10.59 2.55
CA LYS A 19 15.83 11.76 2.17
C LYS A 19 14.93 12.29 3.28
N LEU A 20 14.44 11.42 4.14
CA LEU A 20 13.53 11.80 5.21
C LEU A 20 14.27 12.22 6.46
N PRO A 21 13.74 13.18 7.24
CA PRO A 21 14.19 13.44 8.60
C PRO A 21 14.12 12.15 9.44
N SER A 22 15.11 11.93 10.30
CA SER A 22 15.23 10.70 11.08
C SER A 22 13.96 10.31 11.85
N PRO A 23 13.25 11.21 12.56
CA PRO A 23 12.00 10.85 13.24
C PRO A 23 10.90 10.37 12.28
N ILE A 24 10.78 10.98 11.11
CA ILE A 24 9.79 10.62 10.10
C ILE A 24 10.13 9.26 9.49
N PHE A 25 11.40 9.04 9.20
CA PHE A 25 11.85 7.73 8.70
C PHE A 25 11.56 6.62 9.71
N HIS A 26 11.91 6.80 11.00
CA HIS A 26 11.69 5.78 12.02
C HIS A 26 10.20 5.54 12.31
N TYR A 27 9.35 6.55 12.15
CA TYR A 27 7.90 6.36 12.28
C TYR A 27 7.35 5.36 11.25
N ILE A 28 7.76 5.47 9.97
CA ILE A 28 7.25 4.58 8.92
C ILE A 28 8.02 3.27 8.80
N ASP A 29 9.29 3.25 9.21
CA ASP A 29 10.17 2.09 9.07
C ASP A 29 10.03 1.10 10.23
N GLY A 30 9.64 1.57 11.41
CA GLY A 30 9.49 0.75 12.61
C GLY A 30 8.16 -0.01 12.67
N ALA A 31 8.12 -1.00 13.54
CA ALA A 31 6.94 -1.80 13.82
C ALA A 31 6.75 -1.99 15.34
N ALA A 32 5.73 -2.77 15.75
CA ALA A 32 5.39 -2.95 17.14
C ALA A 32 6.35 -3.92 17.85
N ASP A 33 6.65 -3.61 19.10
CA ASP A 33 7.44 -4.43 20.04
C ASP A 33 8.75 -4.96 19.43
N ASP A 34 8.95 -6.26 19.44
CA ASP A 34 10.16 -6.93 18.91
C ASP A 34 10.15 -7.11 17.39
N GLU A 35 9.22 -6.50 16.67
CA GLU A 35 9.12 -6.49 15.21
C GLU A 35 9.02 -7.90 14.57
N ILE A 36 8.55 -8.90 15.30
CA ILE A 36 8.45 -10.30 14.83
C ILE A 36 7.55 -10.40 13.59
N THR A 37 6.38 -9.75 13.63
CA THR A 37 5.45 -9.76 12.49
C THR A 37 6.01 -9.00 11.30
N TYR A 38 6.71 -7.91 11.55
CA TYR A 38 7.41 -7.15 10.51
C TYR A 38 8.46 -8.01 9.78
N ALA A 39 9.30 -8.72 10.54
CA ALA A 39 10.29 -9.63 9.97
C ALA A 39 9.61 -10.77 9.18
N ARG A 40 8.50 -11.32 9.70
CA ARG A 40 7.72 -12.39 9.05
C ARG A 40 7.11 -11.93 7.72
N ASN A 41 6.71 -10.68 7.55
CA ASN A 41 6.15 -10.17 6.30
C ASN A 41 7.10 -10.35 5.11
N SER A 42 8.39 -10.44 5.35
CA SER A 42 9.38 -10.74 4.31
C SER A 42 9.82 -12.21 4.31
N SER A 43 10.09 -12.78 5.50
CA SER A 43 10.64 -14.14 5.60
C SER A 43 9.64 -15.23 5.17
N ALA A 44 8.34 -15.02 5.34
CA ALA A 44 7.32 -16.00 4.96
C ALA A 44 7.33 -16.33 3.46
N PHE A 45 7.81 -15.44 2.61
CA PHE A 45 7.96 -15.72 1.18
C PHE A 45 9.06 -16.76 0.87
N ASN A 46 10.02 -16.96 1.80
CA ASN A 46 11.04 -17.99 1.65
C ASN A 46 10.51 -19.41 1.88
N ASP A 47 9.33 -19.53 2.47
CA ASP A 47 8.68 -20.80 2.77
C ASP A 47 7.77 -21.28 1.62
N VAL A 48 7.73 -20.54 0.50
CA VAL A 48 6.86 -20.80 -0.64
C VAL A 48 7.68 -20.91 -1.92
N ASP A 49 7.63 -22.07 -2.56
CA ASP A 49 8.23 -22.30 -3.86
C ASP A 49 7.22 -22.16 -5.00
N LEU A 50 7.58 -21.45 -6.05
CA LEU A 50 6.82 -21.43 -7.30
C LEU A 50 7.27 -22.59 -8.18
N VAL A 51 6.40 -23.57 -8.41
CA VAL A 51 6.69 -24.71 -9.28
C VAL A 51 6.17 -24.41 -10.69
N PRO A 52 7.06 -24.06 -11.65
CA PRO A 52 6.63 -23.74 -13.01
C PRO A 52 6.18 -24.99 -13.76
N ASN A 53 5.08 -24.89 -14.48
CA ASN A 53 4.66 -25.92 -15.44
C ASN A 53 5.26 -25.59 -16.80
N VAL A 54 6.18 -26.42 -17.29
CA VAL A 54 6.80 -26.24 -18.61
C VAL A 54 5.87 -26.66 -19.75
N LEU A 55 6.11 -26.11 -20.95
CA LEU A 55 5.40 -26.46 -22.19
C LEU A 55 3.88 -26.24 -22.15
N ARG A 56 3.40 -25.27 -21.34
CA ARG A 56 1.97 -24.95 -21.24
C ARG A 56 1.46 -23.99 -22.30
N GLY A 57 2.32 -23.44 -23.15
CA GLY A 57 1.94 -22.51 -24.21
C GLY A 57 1.22 -21.27 -23.69
N VAL A 58 1.68 -20.70 -22.57
CA VAL A 58 1.05 -19.53 -21.94
C VAL A 58 1.39 -18.28 -22.76
N GLU A 59 0.45 -17.84 -23.60
CA GLU A 59 0.58 -16.62 -24.39
C GLU A 59 0.04 -15.39 -23.63
N ASN A 60 -1.02 -15.58 -22.85
CA ASN A 60 -1.65 -14.52 -22.07
C ASN A 60 -1.59 -14.84 -20.57
N VAL A 61 -1.08 -13.89 -19.79
CA VAL A 61 -1.03 -14.00 -18.33
C VAL A 61 -2.16 -13.17 -17.74
N ASP A 62 -3.08 -13.82 -17.03
CA ASP A 62 -4.14 -13.17 -16.27
C ASP A 62 -3.83 -13.25 -14.76
N LEU A 63 -3.55 -12.10 -14.15
CA LEU A 63 -3.31 -11.96 -12.71
C LEU A 63 -4.54 -11.40 -11.98
N SER A 64 -5.67 -11.23 -12.68
CA SER A 64 -6.85 -10.61 -12.10
C SER A 64 -7.44 -11.43 -10.95
N THR A 65 -8.01 -10.73 -10.00
CA THR A 65 -8.73 -11.32 -8.86
C THR A 65 -9.95 -10.49 -8.51
N THR A 66 -10.81 -11.03 -7.66
CA THR A 66 -11.99 -10.31 -7.17
C THR A 66 -11.93 -10.20 -5.65
N ILE A 67 -11.94 -8.97 -5.14
CA ILE A 67 -11.98 -8.67 -3.70
C ILE A 67 -13.21 -7.82 -3.41
N PHE A 68 -14.05 -8.23 -2.45
CA PHE A 68 -15.31 -7.57 -2.09
C PHE A 68 -16.20 -7.26 -3.32
N GLY A 69 -16.29 -8.22 -4.26
CA GLY A 69 -17.07 -8.05 -5.49
C GLY A 69 -16.49 -7.08 -6.52
N LYS A 70 -15.30 -6.53 -6.29
CA LYS A 70 -14.60 -5.65 -7.23
C LYS A 70 -13.47 -6.41 -7.93
N LYS A 71 -13.47 -6.38 -9.27
CA LYS A 71 -12.40 -6.96 -10.06
C LYS A 71 -11.16 -6.07 -10.02
N LEU A 72 -10.02 -6.67 -9.74
CA LEU A 72 -8.69 -6.04 -9.78
C LEU A 72 -7.84 -6.75 -10.83
N ASP A 73 -6.97 -6.03 -11.51
CA ASP A 73 -6.09 -6.61 -12.53
C ASP A 73 -4.85 -7.29 -11.90
N LEU A 74 -4.57 -7.00 -10.61
CA LEU A 74 -3.45 -7.55 -9.88
C LEU A 74 -3.92 -8.13 -8.53
N PRO A 75 -3.32 -9.25 -8.06
CA PRO A 75 -3.74 -9.91 -6.81
C PRO A 75 -3.14 -9.24 -5.55
N PHE A 76 -3.00 -7.93 -5.56
CA PHE A 76 -2.58 -7.12 -4.41
C PHE A 76 -3.19 -5.72 -4.47
N TYR A 77 -3.16 -5.00 -3.37
CA TYR A 77 -3.68 -3.64 -3.26
C TYR A 77 -2.76 -2.77 -2.40
N CYS A 78 -2.93 -1.45 -2.50
CA CYS A 78 -2.20 -0.50 -1.67
C CYS A 78 -2.85 -0.43 -0.29
N SER A 79 -2.15 -0.90 0.74
CA SER A 79 -2.60 -0.84 2.14
C SER A 79 -2.79 0.61 2.62
N PRO A 80 -3.75 0.85 3.54
CA PRO A 80 -3.95 2.16 4.12
C PRO A 80 -2.73 2.56 4.96
N THR A 81 -2.10 3.67 4.60
CA THR A 81 -0.97 4.24 5.30
C THR A 81 -1.33 5.64 5.78
N ALA A 82 -1.15 5.90 7.07
CA ALA A 82 -1.42 7.20 7.67
C ALA A 82 -0.40 8.26 7.24
N LEU A 83 -0.82 9.53 7.27
CA LEU A 83 0.05 10.71 7.22
C LEU A 83 1.01 10.74 6.02
N GLN A 84 0.57 10.30 4.84
CA GLN A 84 1.46 10.12 3.68
C GLN A 84 2.17 11.40 3.23
N ARG A 85 1.60 12.59 3.46
CA ARG A 85 2.26 13.86 3.14
C ARG A 85 3.44 14.21 4.07
N LEU A 86 3.65 13.47 5.15
CA LEU A 86 4.91 13.55 5.90
C LEU A 86 6.09 12.95 5.13
N PHE A 87 5.83 12.03 4.22
CA PHE A 87 6.86 11.32 3.46
C PHE A 87 7.09 11.89 2.07
N HIS A 88 5.99 12.33 1.42
CA HIS A 88 6.03 12.92 0.10
C HIS A 88 4.92 13.96 -0.08
N TYR A 89 5.20 15.07 -0.72
CA TYR A 89 4.27 16.19 -0.84
C TYR A 89 2.93 15.83 -1.54
N GLU A 90 2.93 14.89 -2.47
CA GLU A 90 1.69 14.39 -3.10
C GLU A 90 0.92 13.41 -2.20
N GLY A 91 1.58 12.69 -1.30
CA GLY A 91 0.95 11.77 -0.37
C GLY A 91 0.01 10.79 -1.05
N GLU A 92 -1.21 10.71 -0.54
CA GLU A 92 -2.27 9.82 -1.00
C GLU A 92 -2.64 10.01 -2.48
N ARG A 93 -2.43 11.21 -3.03
CA ARG A 93 -2.70 11.51 -4.46
C ARG A 93 -1.80 10.67 -5.37
N ALA A 94 -0.52 10.54 -5.03
CA ALA A 94 0.43 9.76 -5.81
C ALA A 94 0.11 8.27 -5.75
N VAL A 95 -0.20 7.75 -4.55
CA VAL A 95 -0.54 6.33 -4.35
C VAL A 95 -1.86 5.99 -5.03
N GLY A 96 -2.87 6.85 -4.89
CA GLY A 96 -4.16 6.65 -5.55
C GLY A 96 -4.05 6.63 -7.08
N LYS A 97 -3.30 7.55 -7.68
CA LYS A 97 -3.02 7.53 -9.13
C LYS A 97 -2.28 6.27 -9.57
N ALA A 98 -1.35 5.78 -8.75
CA ALA A 98 -0.65 4.53 -9.05
C ALA A 98 -1.62 3.33 -8.97
N ALA A 99 -2.47 3.26 -7.95
CA ALA A 99 -3.48 2.22 -7.82
C ALA A 99 -4.44 2.21 -9.03
N GLN A 100 -4.92 3.38 -9.46
CA GLN A 100 -5.76 3.51 -10.65
C GLN A 100 -5.03 3.05 -11.92
N LYS A 101 -3.77 3.44 -12.09
CA LYS A 101 -2.96 3.06 -13.26
C LYS A 101 -2.87 1.55 -13.46
N PHE A 102 -2.84 0.80 -12.38
CA PHE A 102 -2.73 -0.66 -12.39
C PHE A 102 -4.06 -1.36 -12.07
N ASN A 103 -5.17 -0.62 -12.06
CA ASN A 103 -6.51 -1.11 -11.75
C ASN A 103 -6.52 -2.01 -10.50
N THR A 104 -5.90 -1.53 -9.43
CA THR A 104 -5.90 -2.19 -8.13
C THR A 104 -6.60 -1.34 -7.08
N MET A 105 -6.92 -1.92 -5.93
CA MET A 105 -7.63 -1.23 -4.85
C MET A 105 -6.68 -0.30 -4.07
N PHE A 106 -7.20 0.85 -3.67
CA PHE A 106 -6.52 1.78 -2.77
C PHE A 106 -7.16 1.79 -1.38
N GLY A 107 -6.38 1.42 -0.37
CA GLY A 107 -6.74 1.57 1.03
C GLY A 107 -6.49 3.01 1.51
N VAL A 108 -7.55 3.71 1.90
CA VAL A 108 -7.48 5.06 2.47
C VAL A 108 -7.50 4.96 3.99
N SER A 109 -6.52 5.56 4.65
CA SER A 109 -6.45 5.59 6.11
C SER A 109 -7.41 6.62 6.71
N ALA A 110 -7.98 6.34 7.88
CA ALA A 110 -8.68 7.33 8.69
C ALA A 110 -7.79 8.53 9.08
N LEU A 111 -6.47 8.34 9.07
CA LEU A 111 -5.46 9.39 9.30
C LEU A 111 -4.82 9.86 7.99
N ALA A 112 -5.54 9.78 6.88
CA ALA A 112 -5.07 10.33 5.61
C ALA A 112 -4.87 11.85 5.70
N THR A 113 -3.91 12.36 4.93
CA THR A 113 -3.62 13.81 4.85
C THR A 113 -4.31 14.49 3.69
N VAL A 114 -5.04 13.73 2.89
CA VAL A 114 -5.91 14.17 1.79
C VAL A 114 -7.32 13.67 2.10
N SER A 115 -8.33 14.50 1.93
CA SER A 115 -9.71 14.11 2.25
C SER A 115 -10.24 13.01 1.33
N VAL A 116 -11.19 12.22 1.84
CA VAL A 116 -11.81 11.13 1.08
C VAL A 116 -12.53 11.66 -0.16
N GLU A 117 -13.15 12.82 -0.07
CA GLU A 117 -13.84 13.49 -1.18
C GLU A 117 -12.86 13.88 -2.28
N GLU A 118 -11.71 14.45 -1.91
CA GLU A 118 -10.66 14.80 -2.88
C GLU A 118 -10.10 13.53 -3.55
N ILE A 119 -9.78 12.50 -2.77
CA ILE A 119 -9.32 11.21 -3.32
C ILE A 119 -10.37 10.62 -4.26
N SER A 120 -11.64 10.66 -3.86
CA SER A 120 -12.74 10.11 -4.67
C SER A 120 -12.93 10.85 -5.99
N SER A 121 -12.74 12.17 -6.00
CA SER A 121 -12.82 12.97 -7.23
C SER A 121 -11.60 12.81 -8.15
N LEU A 122 -10.44 12.46 -7.57
CA LEU A 122 -9.16 12.38 -8.29
C LEU A 122 -8.96 11.05 -8.99
N ILE A 123 -9.47 9.95 -8.44
CA ILE A 123 -9.22 8.60 -8.92
C ILE A 123 -10.50 7.77 -9.01
N ASP A 124 -10.59 6.99 -10.10
CA ASP A 124 -11.66 6.04 -10.34
C ASP A 124 -11.12 4.60 -10.26
N THR A 125 -10.86 4.13 -9.04
CA THR A 125 -10.46 2.76 -8.75
C THR A 125 -11.16 2.30 -7.47
N PRO A 126 -11.34 0.98 -7.24
CA PRO A 126 -11.90 0.50 -5.98
C PRO A 126 -11.14 1.04 -4.77
N LYS A 127 -11.90 1.52 -3.79
CA LYS A 127 -11.35 2.11 -2.56
C LYS A 127 -11.86 1.34 -1.35
N MET A 128 -11.02 1.22 -0.35
CA MET A 128 -11.35 0.68 0.95
C MET A 128 -10.95 1.71 2.01
N PHE A 129 -11.85 2.02 2.93
CA PHE A 129 -11.57 2.94 4.01
C PHE A 129 -11.14 2.15 5.26
N GLN A 130 -10.00 2.50 5.85
CA GLN A 130 -9.57 1.96 7.14
C GLN A 130 -10.12 2.86 8.25
N PHE A 131 -10.83 2.26 9.16
CA PHE A 131 -11.53 2.95 10.23
C PHE A 131 -10.99 2.50 11.60
N TYR A 132 -10.85 3.44 12.54
CA TYR A 132 -10.61 3.16 13.95
C TYR A 132 -11.94 3.18 14.69
N PHE A 133 -12.32 2.05 15.27
CA PHE A 133 -13.55 1.94 16.03
C PHE A 133 -13.39 2.64 17.40
N HIS A 134 -14.19 3.68 17.63
CA HIS A 134 -14.15 4.43 18.88
C HIS A 134 -15.05 3.81 19.94
N LYS A 135 -14.67 4.00 21.22
CA LYS A 135 -15.50 3.60 22.37
C LYS A 135 -16.81 4.39 22.40
N ASP A 136 -16.77 5.65 22.05
CA ASP A 136 -17.96 6.49 21.86
C ASP A 136 -18.60 6.16 20.50
N ARG A 137 -19.80 5.57 20.56
CA ARG A 137 -20.51 5.16 19.35
C ARG A 137 -20.99 6.31 18.50
N GLY A 138 -21.30 7.47 19.08
CA GLY A 138 -21.71 8.66 18.35
C GLY A 138 -20.63 9.16 17.38
N LEU A 139 -19.35 8.99 17.74
CA LEU A 139 -18.23 9.29 16.82
C LEU A 139 -18.13 8.30 15.65
N ASN A 140 -18.56 7.06 15.85
CA ASN A 140 -18.53 6.06 14.78
C ASN A 140 -19.63 6.31 13.73
N ASP A 141 -20.76 6.87 14.16
CA ASP A 141 -21.92 7.13 13.29
C ASP A 141 -21.76 8.42 12.45
N SER A 142 -20.75 9.23 12.77
CA SER A 142 -20.45 10.52 12.10
C SER A 142 -19.30 10.44 11.08
N CYS A 143 -18.71 9.25 10.84
CA CYS A 143 -17.59 9.05 9.93
C CYS A 143 -17.99 8.52 8.54
#